data_005550b697d74bd8e679444bfd2d390b
#
_entry.id   005550b697d74bd8e679444bfd2d390b
#
_cell.length_a   1.000
_cell.length_b   1.000
_cell.length_c   1.000
_cell.angle_alpha   90.00
_cell.angle_beta   90.00
_cell.angle_gamma   90.00
#
_symmetry.space_group_name_H-M   'P 1'
#
loop_
_entity.id
_entity.type
_entity.pdbx_description
1 polymer ?
#
loop_
_entity_poly.entity_id
_entity_poly.type
_entity_poly.pdbx_seq_one_letter_code
_entity_poly.pdbx_strand_id
1 'polypeptide(L)'
;MKSRQWVVTLGLLGLVAAAITGAILTRNWGSDTPPTARTTAIRKMLVNERPLKTARTMAKLASGWDERNFANEALRLGDHEVDLAFADALRDAANSPVQSTPQAREMYARVSKADALAKTDQEHIDQLNKQIAKASGERLDDLKDQLDLATAQLELDQDELGDAKEDLIRSGADPESVIQRQYERHEAAEHAADAAQTQAASNPDVNYRAGSLAGQLGAWTSLRGKAAQLAQARDEAGEVAKNLAAVHDVLEQKVSAEGTSKQAIREQAASQTHQTAGSGPTSATLASLRHLSQDQKDLSDLDKRIQTEQELQNAYASWIALVQGHQRIAAHGMIQSLLWILLIVLAVYLAGLAIDHHLTAAGMERTRLHTLRVVIRFAVQAVGVVLILFVVVGVPQQTPTILGFAGAGLTVALKDFIVGFFGWFVLMGKNGLRVGDWVEINGVAGEVMEINLLRTVLLETGNWATTGHPTGRKVAFVNSYAIEGHFFNFTTSGQWLWDELEITVPADQDPYPLIDAIQKTVTKETEANAKAAAQEWERADSHYKVRAVSPSPAVNLRPTPTGVEIHIRYVTRAEEREAMRARLNQALVQLLRGKGAVESVPSAS
;
A
#
# COMPACT_ATOMS: atom_id res chain seq x y z
N MET A 1 -25.44 -17.00 33.13
CA MET A 1 -24.75 -16.35 31.98
C MET A 1 -23.77 -15.25 32.42
N LYS A 2 -24.00 -14.52 33.49
CA LYS A 2 -23.12 -13.40 33.92
C LYS A 2 -21.66 -13.79 34.28
N SER A 3 -21.41 -14.98 34.88
CA SER A 3 -20.07 -15.42 35.26
C SER A 3 -19.14 -15.68 34.04
N ARG A 4 -19.65 -16.28 32.96
CA ARG A 4 -18.88 -16.56 31.74
C ARG A 4 -18.47 -15.29 30.99
N GLN A 5 -19.28 -14.25 31.05
CA GLN A 5 -19.00 -12.95 30.45
C GLN A 5 -17.87 -12.22 31.21
N TRP A 6 -17.89 -12.28 32.54
CA TRP A 6 -16.84 -11.72 33.39
C TRP A 6 -15.48 -12.41 33.20
N VAL A 7 -15.48 -13.75 33.03
CA VAL A 7 -14.24 -14.50 32.75
C VAL A 7 -13.64 -14.09 31.39
N VAL A 8 -14.46 -13.89 30.35
CA VAL A 8 -13.98 -13.46 29.02
C VAL A 8 -13.46 -12.03 29.06
N THR A 9 -14.13 -11.09 29.76
CA THR A 9 -13.64 -9.70 29.91
C THR A 9 -12.33 -9.64 30.69
N LEU A 10 -12.22 -10.37 31.79
CA LEU A 10 -10.99 -10.46 32.56
C LEU A 10 -9.85 -11.11 31.78
N GLY A 11 -10.16 -12.16 30.99
CA GLY A 11 -9.19 -12.80 30.11
C GLY A 11 -8.67 -11.86 29.02
N LEU A 12 -9.54 -11.10 28.37
CA LEU A 12 -9.17 -10.10 27.35
C LEU A 12 -8.37 -8.94 27.98
N LEU A 13 -8.77 -8.43 29.15
CA LEU A 13 -8.02 -7.42 29.88
C LEU A 13 -6.63 -7.92 30.32
N GLY A 14 -6.53 -9.18 30.73
CA GLY A 14 -5.26 -9.84 31.08
C GLY A 14 -4.33 -9.94 29.86
N LEU A 15 -4.86 -10.29 28.67
CA LEU A 15 -4.11 -10.32 27.42
C LEU A 15 -3.65 -8.92 26.97
N VAL A 16 -4.48 -7.90 27.15
CA VAL A 16 -4.09 -6.49 26.90
C VAL A 16 -2.95 -6.08 27.83
N ALA A 17 -3.05 -6.40 29.12
CA ALA A 17 -1.99 -6.11 30.08
C ALA A 17 -0.69 -6.85 29.74
N ALA A 18 -0.77 -8.13 29.35
CA ALA A 18 0.39 -8.92 28.90
C ALA A 18 1.02 -8.35 27.62
N ALA A 19 0.23 -7.89 26.65
CA ALA A 19 0.73 -7.25 25.44
C ALA A 19 1.42 -5.90 25.73
N ILE A 20 0.88 -5.08 26.65
CA ILE A 20 1.50 -3.84 27.11
C ILE A 20 2.83 -4.13 27.81
N THR A 21 2.85 -5.14 28.70
CA THR A 21 4.07 -5.56 29.40
C THR A 21 5.11 -6.08 28.41
N GLY A 22 4.71 -6.86 27.41
CA GLY A 22 5.57 -7.32 26.32
C GLY A 22 6.15 -6.19 25.49
N ALA A 23 5.35 -5.16 25.18
CA ALA A 23 5.79 -3.97 24.46
C ALA A 23 6.82 -3.14 25.25
N ILE A 24 6.69 -3.08 26.59
CA ILE A 24 7.64 -2.39 27.47
C ILE A 24 8.94 -3.18 27.59
N LEU A 25 8.87 -4.51 27.74
CA LEU A 25 10.04 -5.39 27.86
C LEU A 25 10.85 -5.47 26.56
N THR A 26 10.20 -5.51 25.40
CA THR A 26 10.90 -5.55 24.10
C THR A 26 11.55 -4.21 23.73
N ARG A 27 11.18 -3.12 24.38
CA ARG A 27 11.84 -1.82 24.20
C ARG A 27 13.30 -1.82 24.65
N ASN A 28 13.68 -2.72 25.58
CA ASN A 28 15.00 -2.76 26.22
C ASN A 28 15.76 -4.09 26.00
N TRP A 29 15.33 -5.00 25.12
CA TRP A 29 16.00 -6.29 24.95
C TRP A 29 17.29 -6.12 24.14
N GLY A 30 18.41 -6.19 24.84
CA GLY A 30 19.75 -6.27 24.28
C GLY A 30 20.17 -7.72 24.10
N SER A 31 20.93 -7.91 23.03
CA SER A 31 21.92 -8.96 22.75
C SER A 31 21.75 -10.33 23.43
N ASP A 32 21.67 -11.39 22.62
CA ASP A 32 22.54 -12.55 22.82
C ASP A 32 22.51 -13.55 21.64
N THR A 33 23.74 -13.89 21.28
CA THR A 33 24.36 -15.08 20.69
C THR A 33 24.08 -15.51 19.25
N PRO A 34 25.18 -15.75 18.50
CA PRO A 34 25.15 -16.20 17.11
C PRO A 34 25.11 -17.73 16.96
N PRO A 35 24.57 -18.25 15.88
CA PRO A 35 24.69 -19.66 15.52
C PRO A 35 26.02 -19.95 14.82
N THR A 36 26.61 -21.09 15.17
CA THR A 36 27.87 -21.65 14.67
C THR A 36 27.88 -21.89 13.16
N ALA A 37 28.96 -21.46 12.51
CA ALA A 37 29.24 -21.62 11.09
C ALA A 37 29.77 -23.00 10.75
N ARG A 38 29.35 -23.57 9.61
CA ARG A 38 29.91 -24.76 8.99
C ARG A 38 31.09 -24.39 8.10
N THR A 39 32.26 -25.00 8.38
CA THR A 39 33.51 -24.85 7.62
C THR A 39 33.40 -25.57 6.27
N THR A 40 33.52 -24.88 5.17
CA THR A 40 33.66 -25.43 3.83
C THR A 40 35.13 -25.34 3.37
N ALA A 41 35.70 -26.45 2.93
CA ALA A 41 37.09 -26.57 2.50
C ALA A 41 37.45 -25.61 1.36
N ILE A 42 38.56 -24.88 1.53
CA ILE A 42 39.05 -23.81 0.67
C ILE A 42 39.92 -24.42 -0.44
N ARG A 43 39.51 -24.22 -1.71
CA ARG A 43 40.38 -24.40 -2.87
C ARG A 43 41.46 -23.29 -2.82
N LYS A 44 42.76 -23.69 -2.87
CA LYS A 44 43.89 -22.77 -2.83
C LYS A 44 43.82 -21.81 -4.04
N MET A 45 43.28 -20.61 -3.87
CA MET A 45 43.48 -19.48 -4.79
C MET A 45 44.83 -18.82 -4.47
N LEU A 46 45.54 -18.36 -5.50
CA LEU A 46 46.82 -17.65 -5.34
C LEU A 46 46.69 -16.39 -4.48
N VAL A 47 45.60 -15.65 -4.65
CA VAL A 47 45.25 -14.46 -3.82
C VAL A 47 43.83 -14.65 -3.29
N ASN A 48 43.59 -14.24 -2.05
CA ASN A 48 42.26 -14.31 -1.40
C ASN A 48 41.40 -13.09 -1.69
N GLU A 49 40.57 -13.13 -2.73
CA GLU A 49 39.62 -12.07 -3.08
C GLU A 49 38.28 -12.15 -2.28
N ARG A 50 38.16 -13.06 -1.31
CA ARG A 50 36.92 -13.28 -0.56
C ARG A 50 36.43 -12.04 0.19
N PRO A 51 37.29 -11.25 0.89
CA PRO A 51 36.83 -10.09 1.63
C PRO A 51 36.02 -9.11 0.76
N LEU A 52 36.51 -8.79 -0.44
CA LEU A 52 35.82 -7.91 -1.38
C LEU A 52 34.54 -8.56 -1.97
N LYS A 53 34.59 -9.85 -2.34
CA LYS A 53 33.41 -10.57 -2.85
C LYS A 53 32.28 -10.61 -1.82
N THR A 54 32.63 -10.86 -0.56
CA THR A 54 31.68 -10.81 0.56
C THR A 54 31.15 -9.40 0.75
N ALA A 55 32.02 -8.36 0.76
CA ALA A 55 31.61 -6.98 0.88
C ALA A 55 30.66 -6.54 -0.26
N ARG A 56 30.95 -6.91 -1.52
CA ARG A 56 30.07 -6.66 -2.68
C ARG A 56 28.71 -7.36 -2.55
N THR A 57 28.70 -8.56 -2.00
CA THR A 57 27.45 -9.29 -1.76
C THR A 57 26.61 -8.64 -0.67
N MET A 58 27.25 -8.22 0.42
CA MET A 58 26.59 -7.51 1.52
C MET A 58 26.11 -6.13 1.09
N ALA A 59 26.88 -5.40 0.29
CA ALA A 59 26.50 -4.08 -0.20
C ALA A 59 25.19 -4.07 -1.00
N LYS A 60 24.89 -5.16 -1.73
CA LYS A 60 23.60 -5.33 -2.43
C LYS A 60 22.39 -5.43 -1.48
N LEU A 61 22.62 -5.77 -0.23
CA LEU A 61 21.59 -5.88 0.79
C LEU A 61 21.32 -4.55 1.51
N ALA A 62 22.17 -3.55 1.31
CA ALA A 62 22.04 -2.25 1.95
C ALA A 62 20.74 -1.56 1.49
N SER A 63 19.91 -1.20 2.45
CA SER A 63 18.66 -0.47 2.26
C SER A 63 18.70 0.80 3.11
N GLY A 64 18.40 1.94 2.47
CA GLY A 64 18.49 3.23 3.14
C GLY A 64 19.92 3.83 3.15
N TRP A 65 19.99 5.12 3.43
CA TRP A 65 21.25 5.86 3.42
C TRP A 65 22.17 5.44 4.58
N ASP A 66 21.61 5.11 5.74
CA ASP A 66 22.36 4.70 6.93
C ASP A 66 23.16 3.42 6.68
N GLU A 67 22.54 2.42 6.07
CA GLU A 67 23.19 1.15 5.75
C GLU A 67 24.21 1.29 4.62
N ARG A 68 23.98 2.20 3.66
CA ARG A 68 24.90 2.45 2.55
C ARG A 68 26.27 2.95 3.02
N ASN A 69 26.33 3.72 4.12
CA ASN A 69 27.58 4.17 4.69
C ASN A 69 28.44 2.97 5.15
N PHE A 70 27.83 2.02 5.86
CA PHE A 70 28.54 0.79 6.27
C PHE A 70 28.89 -0.10 5.08
N ALA A 71 28.00 -0.20 4.08
CA ALA A 71 28.26 -0.95 2.86
C ALA A 71 29.45 -0.39 2.07
N ASN A 72 29.53 0.93 1.91
CA ASN A 72 30.65 1.60 1.23
C ASN A 72 31.94 1.45 2.02
N GLU A 73 31.88 1.55 3.35
CA GLU A 73 33.04 1.32 4.21
C GLU A 73 33.56 -0.13 4.11
N ALA A 74 32.66 -1.12 4.13
CA ALA A 74 33.01 -2.50 3.95
C ALA A 74 33.60 -2.80 2.56
N LEU A 75 33.07 -2.14 1.50
CA LEU A 75 33.63 -2.23 0.14
C LEU A 75 35.05 -1.66 0.09
N ARG A 76 35.25 -0.47 0.62
CA ARG A 76 36.56 0.19 0.67
C ARG A 76 37.60 -0.64 1.42
N LEU A 77 37.23 -1.18 2.58
CA LEU A 77 38.13 -2.03 3.38
C LEU A 77 38.41 -3.37 2.71
N GLY A 78 37.37 -4.00 2.13
CA GLY A 78 37.53 -5.26 1.42
C GLY A 78 38.39 -5.13 0.16
N ASP A 79 38.29 -4.02 -0.55
CA ASP A 79 39.11 -3.70 -1.70
C ASP A 79 40.56 -3.46 -1.29
N HIS A 80 40.79 -2.61 -0.28
CA HIS A 80 42.09 -2.35 0.26
C HIS A 80 42.83 -3.62 0.76
N GLU A 81 42.09 -4.58 1.40
CA GLU A 81 42.69 -5.85 1.80
C GLU A 81 43.10 -6.70 0.59
N VAL A 82 42.30 -6.70 -0.47
CA VAL A 82 42.63 -7.45 -1.69
C VAL A 82 43.84 -6.84 -2.39
N ASP A 83 43.95 -5.52 -2.45
CA ASP A 83 45.12 -4.82 -2.99
C ASP A 83 46.38 -5.16 -2.20
N LEU A 84 46.32 -5.14 -0.87
CA LEU A 84 47.45 -5.53 -0.01
C LEU A 84 47.83 -7.00 -0.25
N ALA A 85 46.82 -7.90 -0.43
CA ALA A 85 47.07 -9.30 -0.70
C ALA A 85 47.72 -9.54 -2.07
N PHE A 86 47.35 -8.75 -3.10
CA PHE A 86 48.04 -8.78 -4.40
C PHE A 86 49.48 -8.25 -4.31
N ALA A 87 49.69 -7.14 -3.60
CA ALA A 87 51.04 -6.59 -3.40
C ALA A 87 51.96 -7.60 -2.70
N ASP A 88 51.44 -8.29 -1.67
CA ASP A 88 52.15 -9.37 -0.98
C ASP A 88 52.50 -10.51 -1.90
N ALA A 89 51.50 -11.04 -2.62
CA ALA A 89 51.65 -12.16 -3.52
C ALA A 89 52.62 -11.91 -4.69
N LEU A 90 52.60 -10.67 -5.26
CA LEU A 90 53.54 -10.25 -6.30
C LEU A 90 54.98 -10.19 -5.75
N ARG A 91 55.15 -9.71 -4.53
CA ARG A 91 56.47 -9.64 -3.87
C ARG A 91 56.98 -11.04 -3.59
N ASP A 92 56.15 -11.94 -3.07
CA ASP A 92 56.51 -13.31 -2.82
C ASP A 92 56.87 -14.03 -4.12
N ALA A 93 56.14 -13.80 -5.21
CA ALA A 93 56.41 -14.36 -6.52
C ALA A 93 57.77 -13.88 -7.07
N ALA A 94 58.07 -12.56 -6.96
CA ALA A 94 59.33 -11.98 -7.41
C ALA A 94 60.56 -12.51 -6.64
N ASN A 95 60.35 -12.91 -5.37
CA ASN A 95 61.45 -13.42 -4.50
C ASN A 95 61.55 -14.93 -4.51
N SER A 96 60.54 -15.63 -4.99
CA SER A 96 60.57 -17.10 -5.07
C SER A 96 61.49 -17.59 -6.20
N PRO A 97 62.44 -18.53 -5.95
CA PRO A 97 63.24 -19.08 -7.01
C PRO A 97 62.35 -19.87 -7.99
N VAL A 98 62.22 -19.34 -9.20
CA VAL A 98 61.32 -19.77 -10.28
C VAL A 98 61.56 -21.23 -10.77
N GLN A 99 62.43 -22.00 -10.17
CA GLN A 99 62.97 -23.27 -10.70
C GLN A 99 62.48 -24.53 -9.98
N SER A 100 61.30 -24.55 -9.42
CA SER A 100 60.87 -25.73 -8.62
C SER A 100 60.46 -26.96 -9.42
N THR A 101 60.15 -26.88 -10.73
CA THR A 101 59.78 -28.05 -11.55
C THR A 101 60.68 -28.16 -12.81
N PRO A 102 61.00 -29.40 -13.29
CA PRO A 102 61.76 -29.60 -14.52
C PRO A 102 61.12 -28.91 -15.74
N GLN A 103 59.80 -28.94 -15.83
CA GLN A 103 59.00 -28.31 -16.92
C GLN A 103 59.12 -26.78 -16.90
N ALA A 104 59.04 -26.14 -15.73
CA ALA A 104 59.23 -24.71 -15.59
C ALA A 104 60.65 -24.28 -16.05
N ARG A 105 61.67 -25.05 -15.71
CA ARG A 105 63.04 -24.76 -16.17
C ARG A 105 63.19 -24.79 -17.67
N GLU A 106 62.56 -25.77 -18.35
CA GLU A 106 62.60 -25.90 -19.80
C GLU A 106 61.90 -24.70 -20.48
N MET A 107 60.73 -24.32 -19.96
CA MET A 107 60.00 -23.16 -20.49
C MET A 107 60.72 -21.82 -20.26
N TYR A 108 61.32 -21.61 -19.07
CA TYR A 108 62.17 -20.43 -18.83
C TYR A 108 63.41 -20.44 -19.74
N ALA A 109 64.04 -21.57 -19.98
CA ALA A 109 65.16 -21.68 -20.90
C ALA A 109 64.73 -21.32 -22.35
N ARG A 110 63.53 -21.70 -22.75
CA ARG A 110 62.96 -21.32 -24.06
C ARG A 110 62.72 -19.80 -24.16
N VAL A 111 62.05 -19.21 -23.17
CA VAL A 111 61.85 -17.75 -23.11
C VAL A 111 63.17 -17.01 -23.11
N SER A 112 64.15 -17.43 -22.28
CA SER A 112 65.48 -16.80 -22.19
C SER A 112 66.23 -16.88 -23.52
N LYS A 113 66.10 -18.00 -24.24
CA LYS A 113 66.71 -18.18 -25.55
C LYS A 113 66.09 -17.28 -26.60
N ALA A 114 64.73 -17.19 -26.65
CA ALA A 114 64.03 -16.31 -27.57
C ALA A 114 64.32 -14.83 -27.30
N ASP A 115 64.36 -14.42 -25.99
CA ASP A 115 64.72 -13.03 -25.60
C ASP A 115 66.16 -12.68 -25.99
N ALA A 116 67.11 -13.65 -25.87
CA ALA A 116 68.50 -13.46 -26.28
C ALA A 116 68.65 -13.30 -27.81
N LEU A 117 67.85 -14.07 -28.58
CA LEU A 117 67.84 -13.98 -30.04
C LEU A 117 67.28 -12.62 -30.49
N ALA A 118 66.07 -12.22 -29.97
CA ALA A 118 65.45 -10.95 -30.30
C ALA A 118 66.38 -9.74 -29.94
N LYS A 119 67.12 -9.80 -28.84
CA LYS A 119 68.11 -8.77 -28.50
C LYS A 119 69.29 -8.74 -29.45
N THR A 120 69.79 -9.91 -29.85
CA THR A 120 70.90 -10.00 -30.80
C THR A 120 70.49 -9.42 -32.16
N ASP A 121 69.30 -9.72 -32.62
CA ASP A 121 68.75 -9.19 -33.88
C ASP A 121 68.53 -7.68 -33.82
N GLN A 122 68.03 -7.19 -32.70
CA GLN A 122 67.87 -5.73 -32.45
C GLN A 122 69.25 -5.02 -32.49
N GLU A 123 70.28 -5.61 -31.88
CA GLU A 123 71.63 -5.06 -31.91
C GLU A 123 72.23 -5.10 -33.34
N HIS A 124 71.90 -6.16 -34.09
CA HIS A 124 72.32 -6.27 -35.51
C HIS A 124 71.64 -5.21 -36.38
N ILE A 125 70.35 -4.96 -36.21
CA ILE A 125 69.60 -3.87 -36.86
C ILE A 125 70.22 -2.50 -36.54
N ASP A 126 70.55 -2.25 -35.27
CA ASP A 126 71.18 -1.00 -34.84
C ASP A 126 72.57 -0.82 -35.47
N GLN A 127 73.32 -1.92 -35.69
CA GLN A 127 74.61 -1.87 -36.41
C GLN A 127 74.42 -1.61 -37.90
N LEU A 128 73.47 -2.26 -38.55
CA LEU A 128 73.13 -2.03 -39.96
C LEU A 128 72.66 -0.58 -40.18
N ASN A 129 71.82 -0.02 -39.34
CA ASN A 129 71.40 1.36 -39.41
C ASN A 129 72.56 2.37 -39.29
N LYS A 130 73.57 2.09 -38.44
CA LYS A 130 74.81 2.90 -38.35
C LYS A 130 75.66 2.78 -39.61
N GLN A 131 75.67 1.62 -40.29
CA GLN A 131 76.41 1.44 -41.54
C GLN A 131 75.68 2.11 -42.72
N ILE A 132 74.39 2.00 -42.79
CA ILE A 132 73.53 2.66 -43.81
C ILE A 132 73.73 4.18 -43.74
N ALA A 133 73.81 4.76 -42.54
CA ALA A 133 74.02 6.21 -42.39
C ALA A 133 75.39 6.70 -42.98
N LYS A 134 76.31 5.77 -43.28
CA LYS A 134 77.65 6.08 -43.83
C LYS A 134 77.85 5.58 -45.26
N ALA A 135 76.90 4.84 -45.82
CA ALA A 135 77.01 4.21 -47.15
C ALA A 135 76.37 5.05 -48.23
N SER A 136 76.84 4.88 -49.50
CA SER A 136 76.28 5.50 -50.71
C SER A 136 76.41 4.57 -51.93
N GLY A 137 75.45 4.71 -52.89
CA GLY A 137 75.40 3.93 -54.09
C GLY A 137 74.95 2.49 -53.88
N GLU A 138 75.42 1.55 -54.72
CA GLU A 138 75.02 0.13 -54.74
C GLU A 138 75.14 -0.57 -53.38
N ARG A 139 76.13 -0.17 -52.58
CA ARG A 139 76.34 -0.65 -51.22
C ARG A 139 75.27 -0.23 -50.22
N LEU A 140 74.57 0.85 -50.51
CA LEU A 140 73.44 1.33 -49.69
C LEU A 140 72.20 0.44 -49.92
N ASP A 141 72.00 -0.03 -51.18
CA ASP A 141 70.84 -0.86 -51.49
C ASP A 141 71.07 -2.27 -50.90
N ASP A 142 72.27 -2.86 -50.99
CA ASP A 142 72.62 -4.14 -50.34
C ASP A 142 72.43 -4.07 -48.79
N LEU A 143 72.75 -2.97 -48.15
CA LEU A 143 72.58 -2.79 -46.71
C LEU A 143 71.10 -2.60 -46.32
N LYS A 144 70.27 -2.06 -47.18
CA LYS A 144 68.85 -1.96 -46.98
C LYS A 144 68.17 -3.30 -47.08
N ASP A 145 68.54 -4.13 -48.10
CA ASP A 145 68.03 -5.49 -48.23
C ASP A 145 68.42 -6.35 -46.99
N GLN A 146 69.63 -6.16 -46.47
CA GLN A 146 70.02 -6.80 -45.20
C GLN A 146 69.25 -6.28 -44.01
N LEU A 147 68.93 -5.00 -43.96
CA LEU A 147 68.11 -4.42 -42.88
C LEU A 147 66.67 -4.99 -42.91
N ASP A 148 66.08 -5.05 -44.14
CA ASP A 148 64.72 -5.63 -44.30
C ASP A 148 64.67 -7.10 -43.86
N LEU A 149 65.70 -7.88 -44.20
CA LEU A 149 65.85 -9.25 -43.76
C LEU A 149 65.99 -9.35 -42.22
N ALA A 150 66.89 -8.51 -41.64
CA ALA A 150 67.09 -8.51 -40.20
C ALA A 150 65.84 -8.04 -39.43
N THR A 151 65.06 -7.12 -40.00
CA THR A 151 63.80 -6.64 -39.42
C THR A 151 62.76 -7.77 -39.45
N ALA A 152 62.64 -8.53 -40.56
CA ALA A 152 61.76 -9.68 -40.64
C ALA A 152 62.16 -10.81 -39.68
N GLN A 153 63.46 -11.00 -39.45
CA GLN A 153 63.99 -11.93 -38.48
C GLN A 153 63.63 -11.54 -37.05
N LEU A 154 63.81 -10.27 -36.71
CA LEU A 154 63.42 -9.71 -35.39
C LEU A 154 61.90 -9.87 -35.15
N GLU A 155 61.07 -9.63 -36.11
CA GLU A 155 59.63 -9.82 -35.99
C GLU A 155 59.28 -11.29 -35.71
N LEU A 156 59.91 -12.24 -36.38
CA LEU A 156 59.73 -13.67 -36.14
C LEU A 156 60.18 -14.06 -34.71
N ASP A 157 61.37 -13.54 -34.26
CA ASP A 157 61.91 -13.88 -32.94
C ASP A 157 61.09 -13.19 -31.81
N GLN A 158 60.51 -12.04 -32.09
CA GLN A 158 59.56 -11.38 -31.20
C GLN A 158 58.24 -12.17 -31.07
N ASP A 159 57.75 -12.74 -32.18
CA ASP A 159 56.57 -13.61 -32.18
C ASP A 159 56.87 -14.90 -31.39
N GLU A 160 58.07 -15.56 -31.63
CA GLU A 160 58.46 -16.74 -30.88
C GLU A 160 58.64 -16.43 -29.37
N LEU A 161 59.16 -15.27 -29.03
CA LEU A 161 59.23 -14.79 -27.65
C LEU A 161 57.86 -14.59 -27.04
N GLY A 162 56.90 -14.02 -27.81
CA GLY A 162 55.52 -13.87 -27.42
C GLY A 162 54.86 -15.23 -27.11
N ASP A 163 54.96 -16.18 -28.03
CA ASP A 163 54.44 -17.54 -27.90
C ASP A 163 55.06 -18.28 -26.70
N ALA A 164 56.38 -18.19 -26.54
CA ALA A 164 57.11 -18.82 -25.43
C ALA A 164 56.68 -18.25 -24.07
N LYS A 165 56.43 -16.92 -23.98
CA LYS A 165 55.90 -16.24 -22.79
C LYS A 165 54.46 -16.69 -22.54
N GLU A 166 53.62 -16.80 -23.58
CA GLU A 166 52.25 -17.24 -23.43
C GLU A 166 52.15 -18.70 -22.97
N ASP A 167 52.98 -19.59 -23.49
CA ASP A 167 53.10 -20.97 -23.06
C ASP A 167 53.58 -21.09 -21.60
N LEU A 168 54.56 -20.29 -21.18
CA LEU A 168 55.01 -20.21 -19.79
C LEU A 168 53.88 -19.79 -18.85
N ILE A 169 53.13 -18.79 -19.25
CA ILE A 169 51.97 -18.28 -18.50
C ILE A 169 50.82 -19.30 -18.46
N ARG A 170 50.54 -19.99 -19.60
CA ARG A 170 49.49 -21.01 -19.71
C ARG A 170 49.80 -22.25 -18.87
N SER A 171 51.08 -22.58 -18.75
CA SER A 171 51.53 -23.68 -17.90
C SER A 171 51.43 -23.38 -16.39
N GLY A 172 51.23 -22.11 -15.99
CA GLY A 172 51.26 -21.69 -14.59
C GLY A 172 52.63 -21.74 -13.94
N ALA A 173 53.72 -21.85 -14.76
CA ALA A 173 55.08 -21.95 -14.30
C ALA A 173 55.70 -20.59 -13.90
N ASP A 174 55.01 -19.50 -14.26
CA ASP A 174 55.37 -18.13 -13.85
C ASP A 174 54.29 -17.57 -12.90
N PRO A 175 54.50 -17.65 -11.59
CA PRO A 175 53.54 -17.14 -10.59
C PRO A 175 53.32 -15.65 -10.71
N GLU A 176 54.38 -14.86 -11.02
CA GLU A 176 54.30 -13.40 -11.09
C GLU A 176 53.31 -12.94 -12.19
N SER A 177 53.45 -13.47 -13.41
CA SER A 177 52.58 -13.10 -14.52
C SER A 177 51.16 -13.64 -14.35
N VAL A 178 50.94 -14.73 -13.63
CA VAL A 178 49.60 -15.20 -13.27
C VAL A 178 48.93 -14.25 -12.29
N ILE A 179 49.66 -13.84 -11.25
CA ILE A 179 49.14 -12.88 -10.24
C ILE A 179 48.92 -11.50 -10.88
N GLN A 180 49.83 -11.04 -11.74
CA GLN A 180 49.68 -9.77 -12.45
C GLN A 180 48.41 -9.75 -13.30
N ARG A 181 48.10 -10.79 -14.05
CA ARG A 181 46.86 -10.91 -14.83
C ARG A 181 45.60 -11.00 -13.95
N GLN A 182 45.74 -11.63 -12.79
CA GLN A 182 44.63 -11.66 -11.84
C GLN A 182 44.35 -10.27 -11.27
N TYR A 183 45.41 -9.50 -11.00
CA TYR A 183 45.29 -8.12 -10.58
C TYR A 183 44.66 -7.20 -11.65
N GLU A 184 45.12 -7.29 -12.91
CA GLU A 184 44.52 -6.55 -14.03
C GLU A 184 43.03 -6.86 -14.24
N ARG A 185 42.62 -8.14 -14.05
CA ARG A 185 41.19 -8.50 -14.08
C ARG A 185 40.42 -7.94 -12.89
N HIS A 186 41.06 -7.86 -11.74
CA HIS A 186 40.49 -7.28 -10.54
C HIS A 186 40.24 -5.78 -10.75
N GLU A 187 41.22 -5.04 -11.22
CA GLU A 187 41.12 -3.60 -11.53
C GLU A 187 40.05 -3.32 -12.61
N ALA A 188 40.04 -4.10 -13.69
CA ALA A 188 39.00 -3.99 -14.73
C ALA A 188 37.58 -4.26 -14.19
N ALA A 189 37.44 -5.23 -13.27
CA ALA A 189 36.17 -5.54 -12.64
C ALA A 189 35.71 -4.47 -11.64
N GLU A 190 36.65 -3.76 -11.02
CA GLU A 190 36.39 -2.64 -10.14
C GLU A 190 35.83 -1.43 -10.91
N HIS A 191 36.49 -1.03 -11.99
CA HIS A 191 36.01 0.05 -12.86
C HIS A 191 34.61 -0.23 -13.44
N ALA A 192 34.34 -1.51 -13.78
CA ALA A 192 33.02 -1.91 -14.26
C ALA A 192 31.94 -1.87 -13.14
N ALA A 193 32.33 -2.20 -11.90
CA ALA A 193 31.43 -2.18 -10.75
C ALA A 193 31.08 -0.74 -10.31
N ASP A 194 32.02 0.18 -10.33
CA ASP A 194 31.81 1.61 -10.03
C ASP A 194 30.85 2.27 -11.02
N ALA A 195 31.01 1.96 -12.32
CA ALA A 195 30.09 2.41 -13.37
C ALA A 195 28.67 1.87 -13.16
N ALA A 196 28.53 0.61 -12.69
CA ALA A 196 27.24 -0.02 -12.42
C ALA A 196 26.58 0.51 -11.11
N GLN A 197 27.38 0.84 -10.08
CA GLN A 197 26.86 1.42 -8.82
C GLN A 197 26.26 2.80 -9.03
N THR A 198 26.81 3.60 -9.93
CA THR A 198 26.24 4.92 -10.29
C THR A 198 24.85 4.81 -10.91
N GLN A 199 24.51 3.68 -11.54
CA GLN A 199 23.20 3.41 -12.13
C GLN A 199 22.20 2.68 -11.19
N ALA A 200 22.71 1.96 -10.18
CA ALA A 200 21.89 1.09 -9.31
C ALA A 200 21.37 1.78 -8.03
N ALA A 201 21.40 3.10 -7.95
CA ALA A 201 21.14 3.88 -6.72
C ALA A 201 19.68 3.94 -6.25
N SER A 202 18.82 2.95 -6.55
CA SER A 202 17.43 2.96 -6.09
C SER A 202 16.90 1.59 -5.67
N ASN A 203 17.50 1.00 -4.65
CA ASN A 203 16.72 0.07 -3.83
C ASN A 203 15.74 0.92 -2.99
N PRO A 204 14.43 0.69 -3.09
CA PRO A 204 13.47 1.44 -2.29
C PRO A 204 13.77 1.25 -0.81
N ASP A 205 13.77 2.35 -0.07
CA ASP A 205 13.91 2.30 1.38
C ASP A 205 12.89 1.30 1.95
N VAL A 206 13.38 0.28 2.61
CA VAL A 206 12.51 -0.66 3.32
C VAL A 206 11.81 0.13 4.42
N ASN A 207 10.50 0.31 4.28
CA ASN A 207 9.73 1.06 5.25
C ASN A 207 9.56 0.23 6.53
N TYR A 208 10.52 0.32 7.45
CA TYR A 208 10.53 -0.39 8.75
C TYR A 208 9.35 0.00 9.64
N ARG A 209 8.68 1.12 9.31
CA ARG A 209 7.46 1.60 9.96
C ARG A 209 6.22 1.26 9.13
N ALA A 210 6.24 0.13 8.42
CA ALA A 210 5.05 -0.35 7.75
C ALA A 210 3.86 -0.35 8.71
N GLY A 211 2.80 0.39 8.38
CA GLY A 211 1.63 0.57 9.24
C GLY A 211 0.75 -0.68 9.37
N SER A 212 1.19 -1.84 8.86
CA SER A 212 0.45 -3.09 8.89
C SER A 212 1.24 -4.21 9.55
N LEU A 213 0.52 -5.11 10.23
CA LEU A 213 1.12 -6.27 10.88
C LEU A 213 1.87 -7.16 9.88
N ALA A 214 1.28 -7.39 8.70
CA ALA A 214 1.92 -8.19 7.65
C ALA A 214 3.21 -7.55 7.12
N GLY A 215 3.21 -6.23 6.91
CA GLY A 215 4.40 -5.49 6.49
C GLY A 215 5.51 -5.51 7.54
N GLN A 216 5.16 -5.36 8.82
CA GLN A 216 6.10 -5.42 9.95
C GLN A 216 6.70 -6.81 10.10
N LEU A 217 5.91 -7.89 9.94
CA LEU A 217 6.40 -9.27 9.95
C LEU A 217 7.36 -9.53 8.79
N GLY A 218 7.02 -9.06 7.58
CA GLY A 218 7.90 -9.14 6.41
C GLY A 218 9.21 -8.40 6.62
N ALA A 219 9.18 -7.17 7.14
CA ALA A 219 10.36 -6.40 7.49
C ALA A 219 11.22 -7.09 8.55
N TRP A 220 10.60 -7.60 9.61
CA TRP A 220 11.32 -8.30 10.67
C TRP A 220 12.04 -9.57 10.17
N THR A 221 11.37 -10.39 9.34
CA THR A 221 11.97 -11.60 8.77
C THR A 221 13.12 -11.29 7.80
N SER A 222 12.97 -10.28 6.96
CA SER A 222 14.02 -9.85 6.01
C SER A 222 15.24 -9.29 6.75
N LEU A 223 15.03 -8.45 7.78
CA LEU A 223 16.10 -7.90 8.62
C LEU A 223 16.83 -8.99 9.40
N ARG A 224 16.10 -10.02 9.88
CA ARG A 224 16.71 -11.18 10.55
C ARG A 224 17.63 -11.95 9.60
N GLY A 225 17.18 -12.19 8.37
CA GLY A 225 17.98 -12.84 7.34
C GLY A 225 19.24 -12.03 7.00
N LYS A 226 19.10 -10.69 6.85
CA LYS A 226 20.21 -9.78 6.60
C LYS A 226 21.22 -9.78 7.76
N ALA A 227 20.77 -9.69 9.00
CA ALA A 227 21.63 -9.74 10.18
C ALA A 227 22.43 -11.04 10.27
N ALA A 228 21.84 -12.17 9.89
CA ALA A 228 22.53 -13.48 9.86
C ALA A 228 23.64 -13.51 8.79
N GLN A 229 23.37 -12.96 7.59
CA GLN A 229 24.38 -12.86 6.52
C GLN A 229 25.54 -11.93 6.89
N LEU A 230 25.23 -10.77 7.50
CA LEU A 230 26.26 -9.86 8.01
C LEU A 230 27.09 -10.48 9.14
N ALA A 231 26.46 -11.28 10.01
CA ALA A 231 27.18 -12.01 11.06
C ALA A 231 28.17 -13.04 10.45
N GLN A 232 27.75 -13.75 9.41
CA GLN A 232 28.64 -14.64 8.68
C GLN A 232 29.81 -13.86 8.05
N ALA A 233 29.57 -12.73 7.41
CA ALA A 233 30.61 -11.89 6.82
C ALA A 233 31.59 -11.36 7.89
N ARG A 234 31.09 -10.94 9.05
CA ARG A 234 31.91 -10.54 10.20
C ARG A 234 32.80 -11.67 10.69
N ASP A 235 32.23 -12.87 10.81
CA ASP A 235 32.95 -14.03 11.30
C ASP A 235 34.01 -14.49 10.28
N GLU A 236 33.75 -14.41 8.97
CA GLU A 236 34.72 -14.63 7.90
C GLU A 236 35.91 -13.67 7.98
N ALA A 237 35.66 -12.36 8.15
CA ALA A 237 36.73 -11.37 8.35
C ALA A 237 37.55 -11.68 9.62
N GLY A 238 36.88 -12.04 10.71
CA GLY A 238 37.54 -12.43 11.94
C GLY A 238 38.39 -13.70 11.81
N GLU A 239 38.00 -14.68 11.00
CA GLU A 239 38.80 -15.87 10.70
C GLU A 239 40.04 -15.53 9.85
N VAL A 240 39.87 -14.65 8.85
CA VAL A 240 41.00 -14.17 8.03
C VAL A 240 42.01 -13.42 8.90
N ALA A 241 41.55 -12.50 9.75
CA ALA A 241 42.41 -11.77 10.69
C ALA A 241 43.21 -12.71 11.61
N LYS A 242 42.56 -13.75 12.16
CA LYS A 242 43.21 -14.77 13.00
C LYS A 242 44.26 -15.57 12.24
N ASN A 243 43.95 -15.95 11.00
CA ASN A 243 44.90 -16.70 10.17
C ASN A 243 46.13 -15.86 9.81
N LEU A 244 45.91 -14.59 9.48
CA LEU A 244 47.02 -13.64 9.23
C LEU A 244 47.85 -13.41 10.50
N ALA A 245 47.19 -13.26 11.67
CA ALA A 245 47.89 -13.13 12.94
C ALA A 245 48.76 -14.35 13.28
N ALA A 246 48.27 -15.57 13.01
CA ALA A 246 49.08 -16.77 13.21
C ALA A 246 50.30 -16.83 12.29
N VAL A 247 50.18 -16.35 11.04
CA VAL A 247 51.33 -16.23 10.11
C VAL A 247 52.29 -15.16 10.60
N HIS A 248 51.77 -14.00 11.06
CA HIS A 248 52.57 -12.93 11.63
C HIS A 248 53.39 -13.41 12.83
N ASP A 249 52.78 -14.09 13.80
CA ASP A 249 53.47 -14.62 14.99
C ASP A 249 54.62 -15.56 14.65
N VAL A 250 54.44 -16.44 13.64
CA VAL A 250 55.48 -17.32 13.16
C VAL A 250 56.63 -16.56 12.52
N LEU A 251 56.30 -15.53 11.69
CA LEU A 251 57.31 -14.70 11.05
C LEU A 251 58.05 -13.81 12.06
N GLU A 252 57.36 -13.26 13.06
CA GLU A 252 57.93 -12.48 14.14
C GLU A 252 58.93 -13.28 14.99
N GLN A 253 58.56 -14.52 15.31
CA GLN A 253 59.48 -15.46 16.00
C GLN A 253 60.74 -15.72 15.18
N LYS A 254 60.61 -15.92 13.86
CA LYS A 254 61.73 -16.10 12.94
C LYS A 254 62.63 -14.87 12.91
N VAL A 255 62.05 -13.70 12.69
CA VAL A 255 62.77 -12.41 12.64
C VAL A 255 63.47 -12.08 13.97
N SER A 256 62.84 -12.37 15.10
CA SER A 256 63.45 -12.16 16.42
C SER A 256 64.63 -13.12 16.67
N ALA A 257 64.53 -14.38 16.25
CA ALA A 257 65.62 -15.34 16.34
C ALA A 257 66.80 -14.96 15.43
N GLU A 258 66.51 -14.50 14.20
CA GLU A 258 67.55 -13.98 13.28
C GLU A 258 68.12 -12.62 13.73
N GLY A 259 67.35 -11.79 14.39
CA GLY A 259 67.78 -10.53 14.96
C GLY A 259 68.84 -10.65 16.04
N THR A 260 68.77 -11.71 16.86
CA THR A 260 69.80 -12.06 17.84
C THR A 260 71.09 -12.50 17.18
N SER A 261 70.98 -13.28 16.07
CA SER A 261 72.13 -13.67 15.23
C SER A 261 72.75 -12.47 14.53
N LYS A 262 71.97 -11.46 14.14
CA LYS A 262 72.39 -10.22 13.47
C LYS A 262 73.26 -9.36 14.38
N GLN A 263 72.93 -9.25 15.65
CA GLN A 263 73.72 -8.52 16.62
C GLN A 263 75.11 -9.18 16.76
N ALA A 264 75.16 -10.52 16.81
CA ALA A 264 76.41 -11.27 16.82
C ALA A 264 77.20 -11.12 15.50
N ILE A 265 76.54 -11.09 14.34
CA ILE A 265 77.17 -10.88 13.02
C ILE A 265 77.63 -9.41 12.88
N ARG A 266 76.94 -8.41 13.38
CA ARG A 266 77.37 -7.01 13.43
C ARG A 266 78.56 -6.83 14.33
N GLU A 267 78.57 -7.46 15.49
CA GLU A 267 79.76 -7.43 16.40
C GLU A 267 80.94 -8.15 15.79
N GLN A 268 80.76 -9.23 15.10
CA GLN A 268 81.80 -9.90 14.32
C GLN A 268 82.31 -9.05 13.13
N ALA A 269 81.40 -8.43 12.37
CA ALA A 269 81.81 -7.54 11.27
C ALA A 269 82.52 -6.30 11.77
N ALA A 270 82.10 -5.68 12.89
CA ALA A 270 82.75 -4.55 13.52
C ALA A 270 84.16 -4.93 14.05
N SER A 271 84.33 -6.11 14.61
CA SER A 271 85.60 -6.62 15.08
C SER A 271 86.59 -6.96 13.93
N GLN A 272 86.07 -7.42 12.77
CA GLN A 272 86.83 -7.70 11.56
C GLN A 272 87.28 -6.41 10.80
N THR A 273 86.49 -5.33 10.86
CA THR A 273 86.79 -4.07 10.20
C THR A 273 87.98 -3.39 10.85
N HIS A 274 88.31 -3.72 12.10
CA HIS A 274 89.51 -3.23 12.78
C HIS A 274 90.80 -3.99 12.47
N GLN A 275 90.73 -5.16 11.76
CA GLN A 275 91.92 -5.98 11.50
C GLN A 275 92.30 -6.15 10.03
N THR A 276 91.48 -5.80 9.04
CA THR A 276 91.84 -5.91 7.61
C THR A 276 91.18 -4.81 6.78
N ALA A 277 91.95 -3.75 6.45
CA ALA A 277 91.62 -2.80 5.40
C ALA A 277 91.71 -3.52 4.04
N GLY A 278 90.54 -3.98 3.49
CA GLY A 278 90.51 -4.48 2.12
C GLY A 278 89.44 -5.44 1.68
N SER A 279 88.58 -5.97 2.55
CA SER A 279 87.48 -6.86 2.13
C SER A 279 86.18 -6.24 2.51
N GLY A 280 85.41 -5.83 1.49
CA GLY A 280 83.98 -5.44 1.63
C GLY A 280 83.13 -6.58 2.22
N PRO A 281 81.96 -6.26 2.73
CA PRO A 281 81.05 -7.28 3.33
C PRO A 281 80.88 -8.44 2.35
N THR A 282 81.09 -9.66 2.84
CA THR A 282 80.86 -10.91 2.04
C THR A 282 79.47 -10.94 1.45
N SER A 283 79.35 -11.43 0.21
CA SER A 283 78.06 -11.55 -0.49
C SER A 283 76.99 -12.26 0.33
N ALA A 284 77.35 -13.16 1.22
CA ALA A 284 76.49 -13.85 2.17
C ALA A 284 75.93 -12.92 3.25
N THR A 285 76.72 -11.95 3.76
CA THR A 285 76.28 -10.97 4.76
C THR A 285 75.27 -9.95 4.17
N LEU A 286 75.49 -9.59 2.91
CA LEU A 286 74.55 -8.72 2.18
C LEU A 286 73.24 -9.46 1.87
N ALA A 287 73.28 -10.75 1.54
CA ALA A 287 72.10 -11.54 1.30
C ALA A 287 71.24 -11.72 2.58
N SER A 288 71.89 -12.00 3.73
CA SER A 288 71.17 -12.15 5.01
C SER A 288 70.55 -10.83 5.48
N LEU A 289 71.19 -9.67 5.25
CA LEU A 289 70.64 -8.36 5.56
C LEU A 289 69.47 -7.96 4.66
N ARG A 290 69.52 -8.35 3.39
CA ARG A 290 68.36 -8.20 2.47
C ARG A 290 67.18 -9.05 2.90
N HIS A 291 67.42 -10.32 3.25
CA HIS A 291 66.37 -11.23 3.71
C HIS A 291 65.69 -10.69 4.96
N LEU A 292 66.43 -10.20 5.91
CA LEU A 292 65.91 -9.66 7.16
C LEU A 292 65.15 -8.33 6.96
N SER A 293 65.60 -7.48 6.04
CA SER A 293 64.88 -6.26 5.65
C SER A 293 63.57 -6.60 4.97
N GLN A 294 63.51 -7.73 4.26
CA GLN A 294 62.34 -8.21 3.59
C GLN A 294 61.35 -8.79 4.59
N ASP A 295 61.78 -9.69 5.47
CA ASP A 295 60.96 -10.25 6.54
C ASP A 295 60.35 -9.15 7.43
N GLN A 296 61.07 -8.01 7.68
CA GLN A 296 60.51 -6.86 8.39
C GLN A 296 59.41 -6.11 7.62
N LYS A 297 59.57 -6.02 6.29
CA LYS A 297 58.50 -5.42 5.45
C LYS A 297 57.27 -6.33 5.41
N ASP A 298 57.48 -7.63 5.29
CA ASP A 298 56.38 -8.60 5.27
C ASP A 298 55.62 -8.63 6.60
N LEU A 299 56.31 -8.44 7.75
CA LEU A 299 55.64 -8.23 9.05
C LEU A 299 54.81 -6.97 9.06
N SER A 300 55.36 -5.83 8.58
CA SER A 300 54.61 -4.57 8.52
C SER A 300 53.40 -4.64 7.60
N ASP A 301 53.49 -5.39 6.51
CA ASP A 301 52.36 -5.54 5.58
C ASP A 301 51.32 -6.51 6.14
N LEU A 302 51.70 -7.59 6.84
CA LEU A 302 50.82 -8.44 7.61
C LEU A 302 50.08 -7.69 8.71
N ASP A 303 50.78 -6.77 9.45
CA ASP A 303 50.14 -5.91 10.45
C ASP A 303 49.01 -5.06 9.84
N LYS A 304 49.27 -4.42 8.68
CA LYS A 304 48.26 -3.62 7.97
C LYS A 304 47.06 -4.47 7.56
N ARG A 305 47.30 -5.67 7.02
CA ARG A 305 46.24 -6.57 6.60
C ARG A 305 45.42 -7.05 7.80
N ILE A 306 46.06 -7.40 8.92
CA ILE A 306 45.35 -7.76 10.17
C ILE A 306 44.50 -6.60 10.64
N GLN A 307 45.04 -5.37 10.63
CA GLN A 307 44.28 -4.19 11.01
C GLN A 307 43.09 -3.95 10.08
N THR A 308 43.27 -4.04 8.76
CA THR A 308 42.20 -3.86 7.77
C THR A 308 41.09 -4.87 7.96
N GLU A 309 41.40 -6.16 8.21
CA GLU A 309 40.41 -7.19 8.48
C GLU A 309 39.66 -6.98 9.82
N GLN A 310 40.35 -6.48 10.85
CA GLN A 310 39.72 -6.08 12.10
C GLN A 310 38.78 -4.88 11.93
N GLU A 311 39.20 -3.88 11.14
CA GLU A 311 38.34 -2.74 10.78
C GLU A 311 37.10 -3.21 10.00
N LEU A 312 37.25 -4.14 9.05
CA LEU A 312 36.17 -4.73 8.30
C LEU A 312 35.21 -5.51 9.22
N GLN A 313 35.76 -6.30 10.15
CA GLN A 313 34.96 -6.98 11.18
C GLN A 313 34.15 -6.01 12.03
N ASN A 314 34.75 -4.87 12.44
CA ASN A 314 34.09 -3.82 13.22
C ASN A 314 33.02 -3.09 12.40
N ALA A 315 33.26 -2.83 11.11
CA ALA A 315 32.28 -2.25 10.20
C ALA A 315 31.04 -3.15 10.08
N TYR A 316 31.22 -4.46 9.89
CA TYR A 316 30.11 -5.42 9.91
C TYR A 316 29.40 -5.50 11.26
N ALA A 317 30.13 -5.46 12.37
CA ALA A 317 29.54 -5.45 13.70
C ALA A 317 28.64 -4.22 13.94
N SER A 318 29.11 -3.05 13.51
CA SER A 318 28.36 -1.79 13.58
C SER A 318 27.11 -1.82 12.68
N TRP A 319 27.23 -2.38 11.47
CA TRP A 319 26.09 -2.56 10.58
C TRP A 319 25.05 -3.54 11.17
N ILE A 320 25.49 -4.66 11.76
CA ILE A 320 24.61 -5.60 12.47
C ILE A 320 23.85 -4.87 13.58
N ALA A 321 24.52 -4.02 14.37
CA ALA A 321 23.87 -3.27 15.45
C ALA A 321 22.77 -2.33 14.91
N LEU A 322 23.00 -1.66 13.79
CA LEU A 322 22.00 -0.84 13.10
C LEU A 322 20.79 -1.68 12.63
N VAL A 323 21.05 -2.80 11.93
CA VAL A 323 20.00 -3.71 11.43
C VAL A 323 19.19 -4.29 12.58
N GLN A 324 19.82 -4.66 13.69
CA GLN A 324 19.13 -5.10 14.90
C GLN A 324 18.28 -3.99 15.52
N GLY A 325 18.74 -2.73 15.44
CA GLY A 325 17.95 -1.57 15.82
C GLY A 325 16.65 -1.48 15.02
N HIS A 326 16.74 -1.59 13.70
CA HIS A 326 15.56 -1.63 12.80
C HIS A 326 14.67 -2.85 13.07
N GLN A 327 15.24 -4.02 13.37
CA GLN A 327 14.51 -5.23 13.72
C GLN A 327 13.69 -5.04 15.01
N ARG A 328 14.23 -4.35 16.02
CA ARG A 328 13.51 -4.02 17.26
C ARG A 328 12.34 -3.07 16.99
N ILE A 329 12.52 -2.07 16.11
CA ILE A 329 11.45 -1.16 15.70
C ILE A 329 10.31 -1.96 15.04
N ALA A 330 10.61 -2.87 14.12
CA ALA A 330 9.62 -3.73 13.48
C ALA A 330 8.91 -4.64 14.50
N ALA A 331 9.64 -5.26 15.43
CA ALA A 331 9.06 -6.10 16.49
C ALA A 331 8.14 -5.30 17.42
N HIS A 332 8.55 -4.09 17.81
CA HIS A 332 7.70 -3.21 18.62
C HIS A 332 6.41 -2.83 17.88
N GLY A 333 6.52 -2.52 16.58
CA GLY A 333 5.35 -2.27 15.72
C GLY A 333 4.40 -3.47 15.67
N MET A 334 4.91 -4.70 15.56
CA MET A 334 4.08 -5.92 15.60
C MET A 334 3.30 -6.05 16.90
N ILE A 335 3.95 -5.80 18.05
CA ILE A 335 3.28 -5.84 19.36
C ILE A 335 2.22 -4.76 19.45
N GLN A 336 2.49 -3.56 18.95
CA GLN A 336 1.53 -2.46 18.90
C GLN A 336 0.32 -2.81 18.00
N SER A 337 0.55 -3.44 16.84
CA SER A 337 -0.53 -3.90 15.96
C SER A 337 -1.39 -4.98 16.62
N LEU A 338 -0.77 -5.92 17.34
CA LEU A 338 -1.48 -6.95 18.11
C LEU A 338 -2.33 -6.32 19.23
N LEU A 339 -1.79 -5.30 19.92
CA LEU A 339 -2.52 -4.55 20.93
C LEU A 339 -3.76 -3.87 20.33
N TRP A 340 -3.64 -3.24 19.15
CA TRP A 340 -4.79 -2.64 18.46
C TRP A 340 -5.85 -3.68 18.10
N ILE A 341 -5.46 -4.85 17.60
CA ILE A 341 -6.40 -5.96 17.31
C ILE A 341 -7.13 -6.36 18.58
N LEU A 342 -6.40 -6.51 19.68
CA LEU A 342 -7.00 -6.91 20.95
C LEU A 342 -7.97 -5.84 21.51
N LEU A 343 -7.61 -4.55 21.36
CA LEU A 343 -8.50 -3.43 21.72
C LEU A 343 -9.78 -3.39 20.87
N ILE A 344 -9.67 -3.65 19.55
CA ILE A 344 -10.83 -3.73 18.66
C ILE A 344 -11.75 -4.89 19.09
N VAL A 345 -11.19 -6.07 19.35
CA VAL A 345 -11.95 -7.24 19.81
C VAL A 345 -12.65 -6.93 21.14
N LEU A 346 -11.95 -6.31 22.09
CA LEU A 346 -12.51 -5.88 23.36
C LEU A 346 -13.64 -4.86 23.16
N ALA A 347 -13.45 -3.87 22.31
CA ALA A 347 -14.45 -2.85 22.01
C ALA A 347 -15.73 -3.46 21.38
N VAL A 348 -15.57 -4.36 20.41
CA VAL A 348 -16.69 -5.09 19.79
C VAL A 348 -17.44 -5.93 20.85
N TYR A 349 -16.71 -6.59 21.73
CA TYR A 349 -17.30 -7.37 22.80
C TYR A 349 -18.07 -6.49 23.80
N LEU A 350 -17.48 -5.37 24.26
CA LEU A 350 -18.13 -4.41 25.15
C LEU A 350 -19.35 -3.74 24.49
N ALA A 351 -19.26 -3.40 23.20
CA ALA A 351 -20.40 -2.90 22.44
C ALA A 351 -21.55 -3.92 22.41
N GLY A 352 -21.23 -5.20 22.22
CA GLY A 352 -22.23 -6.29 22.31
C GLY A 352 -22.90 -6.38 23.67
N LEU A 353 -22.16 -6.23 24.76
CA LEU A 353 -22.70 -6.19 26.12
C LEU A 353 -23.58 -4.95 26.37
N ALA A 354 -23.15 -3.78 25.88
CA ALA A 354 -23.90 -2.54 25.98
C ALA A 354 -25.25 -2.63 25.22
N ILE A 355 -25.22 -3.18 23.99
CA ILE A 355 -26.42 -3.43 23.19
C ILE A 355 -27.40 -4.34 23.96
N ASP A 356 -26.91 -5.44 24.56
CA ASP A 356 -27.73 -6.34 25.34
C ASP A 356 -28.31 -5.66 26.59
N HIS A 357 -27.54 -4.78 27.24
CA HIS A 357 -28.00 -4.05 28.42
C HIS A 357 -29.07 -3.00 28.10
N HIS A 358 -28.82 -2.15 27.10
CA HIS A 358 -29.73 -1.06 26.74
C HIS A 358 -31.03 -1.54 26.07
N LEU A 359 -30.96 -2.56 25.20
CA LEU A 359 -32.13 -3.10 24.52
C LEU A 359 -33.05 -3.92 25.45
N THR A 360 -32.54 -4.46 26.57
CA THR A 360 -33.40 -5.12 27.56
C THR A 360 -34.15 -4.13 28.43
N ALA A 361 -33.68 -2.89 28.57
CA ALA A 361 -34.33 -1.83 29.35
C ALA A 361 -35.50 -1.13 28.58
N ALA A 362 -35.52 -1.21 27.27
CA ALA A 362 -36.57 -0.63 26.43
C ALA A 362 -37.77 -1.60 26.31
N GLY A 363 -38.87 -1.32 26.99
CA GLY A 363 -40.08 -2.17 27.10
C GLY A 363 -40.88 -2.45 25.80
N MET A 364 -40.19 -2.59 24.63
CA MET A 364 -40.80 -2.90 23.32
C MET A 364 -41.10 -4.39 23.12
N GLU A 365 -42.00 -4.71 22.20
CA GLU A 365 -42.36 -6.08 21.84
C GLU A 365 -41.17 -7.00 21.56
N ARG A 366 -41.13 -8.16 22.22
CA ARG A 366 -40.00 -9.10 22.23
C ARG A 366 -39.53 -9.55 20.86
N THR A 367 -40.38 -9.65 19.87
CA THR A 367 -40.06 -10.15 18.51
C THR A 367 -39.25 -9.14 17.68
N ARG A 368 -39.64 -7.86 17.74
CA ARG A 368 -38.96 -6.78 17.02
C ARG A 368 -37.58 -6.45 17.63
N LEU A 369 -37.46 -6.54 18.98
CA LEU A 369 -36.21 -6.35 19.70
C LEU A 369 -35.17 -7.42 19.36
N HIS A 370 -35.59 -8.68 19.16
CA HIS A 370 -34.66 -9.75 18.81
C HIS A 370 -34.00 -9.52 17.46
N THR A 371 -34.81 -9.18 16.44
CA THR A 371 -34.28 -8.91 15.07
C THR A 371 -33.34 -7.70 15.07
N LEU A 372 -33.73 -6.60 15.74
CA LEU A 372 -32.92 -5.40 15.84
C LEU A 372 -31.56 -5.68 16.52
N ARG A 373 -31.57 -6.46 17.61
CA ARG A 373 -30.36 -6.88 18.33
C ARG A 373 -29.40 -7.67 17.44
N VAL A 374 -29.94 -8.63 16.66
CA VAL A 374 -29.13 -9.45 15.75
C VAL A 374 -28.50 -8.59 14.66
N VAL A 375 -29.27 -7.67 14.06
CA VAL A 375 -28.78 -6.78 13.00
C VAL A 375 -27.68 -5.83 13.52
N ILE A 376 -27.91 -5.17 14.67
CA ILE A 376 -26.92 -4.24 15.24
C ILE A 376 -25.65 -5.00 15.64
N ARG A 377 -25.78 -6.18 16.25
CA ARG A 377 -24.63 -7.00 16.65
C ARG A 377 -23.82 -7.46 15.45
N PHE A 378 -24.50 -7.89 14.38
CA PHE A 378 -23.85 -8.22 13.11
C PHE A 378 -23.11 -7.03 12.50
N ALA A 379 -23.75 -5.85 12.49
CA ALA A 379 -23.13 -4.63 11.98
C ALA A 379 -21.86 -4.25 12.77
N VAL A 380 -21.92 -4.30 14.11
CA VAL A 380 -20.75 -4.03 14.99
C VAL A 380 -19.64 -5.05 14.75
N GLN A 381 -19.98 -6.34 14.58
CA GLN A 381 -18.98 -7.37 14.27
C GLN A 381 -18.36 -7.16 12.90
N ALA A 382 -19.18 -6.84 11.87
CA ALA A 382 -18.67 -6.56 10.53
C ALA A 382 -17.70 -5.37 10.52
N VAL A 383 -18.04 -4.28 11.22
CA VAL A 383 -17.13 -3.13 11.39
C VAL A 383 -15.84 -3.55 12.11
N GLY A 384 -15.94 -4.35 13.17
CA GLY A 384 -14.78 -4.87 13.89
C GLY A 384 -13.85 -5.69 12.99
N VAL A 385 -14.40 -6.57 12.15
CA VAL A 385 -13.62 -7.36 11.18
C VAL A 385 -12.90 -6.46 10.17
N VAL A 386 -13.59 -5.44 9.63
CA VAL A 386 -12.98 -4.48 8.70
C VAL A 386 -11.83 -3.71 9.36
N LEU A 387 -11.99 -3.26 10.61
CA LEU A 387 -10.94 -2.58 11.36
C LEU A 387 -9.73 -3.48 11.60
N ILE A 388 -9.96 -4.76 11.98
CA ILE A 388 -8.87 -5.73 12.14
C ILE A 388 -8.16 -5.96 10.81
N LEU A 389 -8.90 -6.06 9.70
CA LEU A 389 -8.32 -6.21 8.38
C LEU A 389 -7.39 -5.03 8.03
N PHE A 390 -7.77 -3.79 8.36
CA PHE A 390 -6.92 -2.61 8.17
C PHE A 390 -5.65 -2.66 9.04
N VAL A 391 -5.71 -3.19 10.24
CA VAL A 391 -4.51 -3.36 11.08
C VAL A 391 -3.60 -4.44 10.51
N VAL A 392 -4.14 -5.54 10.00
CA VAL A 392 -3.36 -6.70 9.49
C VAL A 392 -2.74 -6.38 8.13
N VAL A 393 -3.53 -5.91 7.18
CA VAL A 393 -3.10 -5.68 5.77
C VAL A 393 -2.50 -4.29 5.59
N GLY A 394 -2.94 -3.33 6.43
CA GLY A 394 -2.63 -1.91 6.29
C GLY A 394 -3.71 -1.16 5.51
N VAL A 395 -3.63 0.15 5.58
CA VAL A 395 -4.53 1.04 4.84
C VAL A 395 -3.99 1.19 3.42
N PRO A 396 -4.68 0.69 2.39
CA PRO A 396 -4.24 0.83 1.01
C PRO A 396 -4.07 2.31 0.64
N GLN A 397 -3.08 2.65 -0.16
CA GLN A 397 -2.88 4.04 -0.63
C GLN A 397 -4.10 4.59 -1.38
N GLN A 398 -4.91 3.70 -1.96
CA GLN A 398 -6.15 4.03 -2.67
C GLN A 398 -7.38 4.14 -1.75
N THR A 399 -7.20 4.11 -0.43
CA THR A 399 -8.31 4.19 0.55
C THR A 399 -9.23 5.40 0.33
N PRO A 400 -8.74 6.62 0.02
CA PRO A 400 -9.64 7.74 -0.27
C PRO A 400 -10.56 7.47 -1.46
N THR A 401 -10.06 6.82 -2.50
CA THR A 401 -10.83 6.44 -3.69
C THR A 401 -11.86 5.36 -3.36
N ILE A 402 -11.47 4.32 -2.61
CA ILE A 402 -12.36 3.25 -2.16
C ILE A 402 -13.47 3.80 -1.26
N LEU A 403 -13.13 4.69 -0.30
CA LEU A 403 -14.12 5.37 0.55
C LEU A 403 -15.06 6.26 -0.28
N GLY A 404 -14.54 6.94 -1.29
CA GLY A 404 -15.33 7.75 -2.22
C GLY A 404 -16.36 6.90 -2.96
N PHE A 405 -15.96 5.79 -3.54
CA PHE A 405 -16.88 4.85 -4.21
C PHE A 405 -17.87 4.19 -3.25
N ALA A 406 -17.40 3.78 -2.06
CA ALA A 406 -18.26 3.21 -1.03
C ALA A 406 -19.28 4.23 -0.53
N GLY A 407 -18.86 5.48 -0.32
CA GLY A 407 -19.75 6.60 0.06
C GLY A 407 -20.77 6.91 -1.02
N ALA A 408 -20.37 6.98 -2.28
CA ALA A 408 -21.28 7.17 -3.40
C ALA A 408 -22.29 6.02 -3.52
N GLY A 409 -21.84 4.77 -3.42
CA GLY A 409 -22.71 3.59 -3.43
C GLY A 409 -23.70 3.58 -2.25
N LEU A 410 -23.23 3.94 -1.05
CA LEU A 410 -24.07 4.06 0.14
C LEU A 410 -25.11 5.19 -0.03
N THR A 411 -24.73 6.32 -0.59
CA THR A 411 -25.65 7.45 -0.85
C THR A 411 -26.77 7.02 -1.81
N VAL A 412 -26.44 6.27 -2.86
CA VAL A 412 -27.43 5.73 -3.80
C VAL A 412 -28.34 4.71 -3.10
N ALA A 413 -27.75 3.82 -2.28
CA ALA A 413 -28.52 2.81 -1.54
C ALA A 413 -29.45 3.43 -0.48
N LEU A 414 -29.08 4.58 0.09
CA LEU A 414 -29.85 5.29 1.11
C LEU A 414 -30.74 6.40 0.52
N LYS A 415 -30.76 6.58 -0.82
CA LYS A 415 -31.51 7.66 -1.47
C LYS A 415 -32.95 7.75 -0.96
N ASP A 416 -33.68 6.65 -0.96
CA ASP A 416 -35.09 6.63 -0.59
C ASP A 416 -35.32 7.00 0.90
N PHE A 417 -34.40 6.59 1.77
CA PHE A 417 -34.42 7.00 3.17
C PHE A 417 -34.16 8.49 3.34
N ILE A 418 -33.18 9.02 2.61
CA ILE A 418 -32.83 10.45 2.67
C ILE A 418 -33.98 11.28 2.14
N VAL A 419 -34.53 10.93 0.97
CA VAL A 419 -35.66 11.65 0.37
C VAL A 419 -36.91 11.54 1.25
N GLY A 420 -37.18 10.36 1.83
CA GLY A 420 -38.30 10.17 2.77
C GLY A 420 -38.17 11.02 4.04
N PHE A 421 -36.95 11.14 4.58
CA PHE A 421 -36.66 12.00 5.73
C PHE A 421 -36.91 13.48 5.41
N PHE A 422 -36.38 13.99 4.30
CA PHE A 422 -36.64 15.36 3.87
C PHE A 422 -38.09 15.58 3.47
N GLY A 423 -38.77 14.58 2.90
CA GLY A 423 -40.20 14.60 2.65
C GLY A 423 -41.00 14.84 3.93
N TRP A 424 -40.64 14.18 5.02
CA TRP A 424 -41.25 14.43 6.32
C TRP A 424 -41.10 15.89 6.78
N PHE A 425 -39.95 16.50 6.56
CA PHE A 425 -39.74 17.94 6.84
C PHE A 425 -40.64 18.82 6.01
N VAL A 426 -40.82 18.52 4.73
CA VAL A 426 -41.74 19.24 3.85
C VAL A 426 -43.18 19.11 4.33
N LEU A 427 -43.60 17.92 4.74
CA LEU A 427 -44.94 17.64 5.26
C LEU A 427 -45.24 18.36 6.57
N MET A 428 -44.25 18.65 7.41
CA MET A 428 -44.40 19.46 8.62
C MET A 428 -44.45 20.97 8.36
N GLY A 429 -44.17 21.40 7.13
CA GLY A 429 -44.21 22.81 6.74
C GLY A 429 -45.62 23.41 6.71
N LYS A 430 -45.69 24.72 6.44
CA LYS A 430 -46.98 25.51 6.43
C LYS A 430 -48.02 24.94 5.46
N ASN A 431 -47.59 24.38 4.34
CA ASN A 431 -48.47 23.77 3.31
C ASN A 431 -48.42 22.24 3.32
N GLY A 432 -47.97 21.66 4.44
CA GLY A 432 -47.87 20.20 4.61
C GLY A 432 -49.20 19.54 5.02
N LEU A 433 -49.10 18.35 5.59
CA LEU A 433 -50.22 17.56 6.05
C LEU A 433 -50.28 17.52 7.58
N ARG A 434 -51.47 17.33 8.10
CA ARG A 434 -51.74 17.09 9.52
C ARG A 434 -52.53 15.82 9.71
N VAL A 435 -52.43 15.21 10.87
CA VAL A 435 -53.29 14.09 11.25
C VAL A 435 -54.72 14.58 11.27
N GLY A 436 -55.62 13.84 10.64
CA GLY A 436 -57.01 14.19 10.41
C GLY A 436 -57.28 14.94 9.10
N ASP A 437 -56.25 15.30 8.32
CA ASP A 437 -56.46 15.91 7.00
C ASP A 437 -56.98 14.86 6.01
N TRP A 438 -57.88 15.30 5.14
CA TRP A 438 -58.35 14.54 3.99
C TRP A 438 -57.49 14.81 2.78
N VAL A 439 -56.84 13.79 2.25
CA VAL A 439 -55.82 13.97 1.23
C VAL A 439 -55.95 12.89 0.15
N GLU A 440 -55.38 13.17 -1.01
CA GLU A 440 -55.15 12.21 -2.06
C GLU A 440 -53.65 12.16 -2.36
N ILE A 441 -53.07 10.95 -2.25
CA ILE A 441 -51.67 10.71 -2.52
C ILE A 441 -51.57 9.60 -3.54
N ASN A 442 -50.96 9.86 -4.70
CA ASN A 442 -50.80 8.90 -5.79
C ASN A 442 -52.11 8.20 -6.18
N GLY A 443 -53.24 8.94 -6.24
CA GLY A 443 -54.54 8.41 -6.61
C GLY A 443 -55.28 7.66 -5.49
N VAL A 444 -54.73 7.62 -4.28
CA VAL A 444 -55.39 7.04 -3.11
C VAL A 444 -55.86 8.17 -2.21
N ALA A 445 -57.16 8.31 -2.08
CA ALA A 445 -57.78 9.30 -1.18
C ALA A 445 -58.06 8.67 0.20
N GLY A 446 -57.89 9.47 1.23
CA GLY A 446 -58.15 9.02 2.60
C GLY A 446 -57.82 10.08 3.66
N GLU A 447 -58.16 9.72 4.89
CA GLU A 447 -57.81 10.51 6.08
C GLU A 447 -56.44 10.16 6.59
N VAL A 448 -55.62 11.17 6.92
CA VAL A 448 -54.27 11.01 7.50
C VAL A 448 -54.42 10.51 8.93
N MET A 449 -54.02 9.27 9.17
CA MET A 449 -54.03 8.69 10.51
C MET A 449 -52.73 8.97 11.29
N GLU A 450 -51.57 8.93 10.60
CA GLU A 450 -50.28 8.98 11.25
C GLU A 450 -49.23 9.50 10.27
N ILE A 451 -48.38 10.41 10.73
CA ILE A 451 -47.21 10.91 9.99
C ILE A 451 -45.95 10.57 10.79
N ASN A 452 -45.25 9.54 10.36
CA ASN A 452 -43.98 9.11 10.92
C ASN A 452 -42.79 9.68 10.11
N LEU A 453 -41.56 9.55 10.65
CA LEU A 453 -40.33 10.07 10.04
C LEU A 453 -40.14 9.65 8.56
N LEU A 454 -40.53 8.43 8.20
CA LEU A 454 -40.29 7.89 6.85
C LEU A 454 -41.59 7.60 6.07
N ARG A 455 -42.73 7.56 6.74
CA ARG A 455 -44.01 7.18 6.11
C ARG A 455 -45.22 7.91 6.69
N THR A 456 -46.18 8.16 5.83
CA THR A 456 -47.52 8.64 6.17
C THR A 456 -48.52 7.49 5.98
N VAL A 457 -49.44 7.34 6.92
CA VAL A 457 -50.46 6.29 6.89
C VAL A 457 -51.83 6.93 6.72
N LEU A 458 -52.58 6.49 5.68
CA LEU A 458 -53.94 6.92 5.41
C LEU A 458 -54.93 5.81 5.76
N LEU A 459 -56.10 6.21 6.26
CA LEU A 459 -57.31 5.38 6.22
C LEU A 459 -57.96 5.62 4.87
N GLU A 460 -57.92 4.61 3.99
CA GLU A 460 -58.42 4.74 2.64
C GLU A 460 -59.95 4.95 2.63
N THR A 461 -60.36 5.95 1.90
CA THR A 461 -61.74 6.08 1.44
C THR A 461 -61.80 5.58 0.01
N GLY A 462 -62.71 4.70 -0.29
CA GLY A 462 -62.86 4.09 -1.62
C GLY A 462 -62.81 5.14 -2.75
N ASN A 463 -63.35 4.81 -3.92
CA ASN A 463 -63.32 5.77 -5.03
C ASN A 463 -63.94 7.10 -4.59
N TRP A 464 -63.05 8.12 -4.37
CA TRP A 464 -63.41 9.44 -3.90
C TRP A 464 -64.45 10.13 -4.82
N ALA A 465 -64.33 9.88 -6.12
CA ALA A 465 -65.24 10.47 -7.10
C ALA A 465 -66.68 9.94 -7.01
N THR A 466 -66.85 8.67 -6.64
CA THR A 466 -68.17 8.00 -6.70
C THR A 466 -68.80 7.72 -5.34
N THR A 467 -68.08 7.09 -4.41
CA THR A 467 -68.67 6.60 -3.15
C THR A 467 -68.17 7.33 -1.90
N GLY A 468 -66.85 7.57 -1.82
CA GLY A 468 -66.26 8.29 -0.69
C GLY A 468 -66.34 7.56 0.66
N HIS A 469 -66.69 6.26 0.71
CA HIS A 469 -66.77 5.50 1.95
C HIS A 469 -65.43 5.02 2.44
N PRO A 470 -65.15 5.06 3.76
CA PRO A 470 -63.95 4.43 4.32
C PRO A 470 -63.97 2.91 4.01
N THR A 471 -62.90 2.42 3.36
CA THR A 471 -62.75 0.98 3.08
C THR A 471 -62.24 0.19 4.27
N GLY A 472 -61.78 0.85 5.33
CA GLY A 472 -61.12 0.28 6.49
C GLY A 472 -59.68 -0.17 6.23
N ARG A 473 -59.16 0.00 5.00
CA ARG A 473 -57.78 -0.31 4.66
C ARG A 473 -56.86 0.83 5.10
N LYS A 474 -55.69 0.44 5.69
CA LYS A 474 -54.62 1.39 5.95
C LYS A 474 -53.59 1.30 4.84
N VAL A 475 -53.29 2.43 4.21
CA VAL A 475 -52.31 2.55 3.15
C VAL A 475 -51.14 3.36 3.67
N ALA A 476 -49.92 2.81 3.58
CA ALA A 476 -48.71 3.50 4.03
C ALA A 476 -47.90 3.95 2.82
N PHE A 477 -47.64 5.24 2.73
CA PHE A 477 -46.77 5.86 1.73
C PHE A 477 -45.43 6.24 2.33
N VAL A 478 -44.37 6.05 1.57
CA VAL A 478 -43.06 6.64 1.94
C VAL A 478 -43.12 8.15 1.72
N ASN A 479 -42.63 8.96 2.66
CA ASN A 479 -42.74 10.42 2.61
C ASN A 479 -42.01 11.08 1.43
N SER A 480 -41.28 10.30 0.62
CA SER A 480 -40.62 10.78 -0.61
C SER A 480 -41.59 11.42 -1.60
N TYR A 481 -42.88 11.03 -1.58
CA TYR A 481 -43.91 11.63 -2.42
C TYR A 481 -44.09 13.13 -2.23
N ALA A 482 -43.72 13.65 -1.07
CA ALA A 482 -43.79 15.10 -0.79
C ALA A 482 -42.75 15.90 -1.56
N ILE A 483 -41.71 15.26 -2.09
CA ILE A 483 -40.61 15.85 -2.88
C ILE A 483 -40.69 15.41 -4.34
N GLU A 484 -40.89 14.11 -4.59
CA GLU A 484 -40.84 13.50 -5.92
C GLU A 484 -42.17 13.48 -6.64
N GLY A 485 -43.27 13.68 -5.92
CA GLY A 485 -44.62 13.63 -6.44
C GLY A 485 -45.46 14.85 -6.08
N HIS A 486 -46.74 14.66 -6.06
CA HIS A 486 -47.72 15.66 -5.61
C HIS A 486 -48.76 15.00 -4.74
N PHE A 487 -49.39 15.77 -3.90
CA PHE A 487 -50.56 15.37 -3.10
C PHE A 487 -51.59 16.49 -3.11
N PHE A 488 -52.83 16.10 -3.01
CA PHE A 488 -53.94 17.02 -2.87
C PHE A 488 -54.36 17.01 -1.41
N ASN A 489 -54.43 18.19 -0.78
CA ASN A 489 -54.97 18.35 0.56
C ASN A 489 -56.30 19.11 0.46
N PHE A 490 -57.38 18.42 0.76
CA PHE A 490 -58.75 18.94 0.69
C PHE A 490 -59.12 19.77 1.94
N THR A 491 -58.32 19.77 2.96
CA THR A 491 -58.59 20.40 4.27
C THR A 491 -57.98 21.77 4.42
N THR A 492 -57.07 22.19 3.56
CA THR A 492 -56.26 23.38 3.71
C THR A 492 -57.03 24.69 3.65
N SER A 493 -58.22 24.69 3.03
CA SER A 493 -59.07 25.90 2.84
C SER A 493 -60.31 25.92 3.75
N GLY A 494 -60.20 25.51 5.01
CA GLY A 494 -61.32 25.41 5.95
C GLY A 494 -62.12 24.14 5.76
N GLN A 495 -61.53 23.10 5.21
CA GLN A 495 -62.16 21.79 4.92
C GLN A 495 -63.25 21.82 3.85
N TRP A 496 -63.44 22.94 3.16
CA TRP A 496 -64.44 23.10 2.11
C TRP A 496 -63.89 22.66 0.76
N LEU A 497 -64.69 21.81 0.07
CA LEU A 497 -64.39 21.35 -1.27
C LEU A 497 -65.64 21.49 -2.16
N TRP A 498 -65.41 21.63 -3.46
CA TRP A 498 -66.44 21.51 -4.45
C TRP A 498 -66.69 20.02 -4.74
N ASP A 499 -67.98 19.63 -4.67
CA ASP A 499 -68.41 18.31 -5.09
C ASP A 499 -69.45 18.45 -6.22
N GLU A 500 -69.57 17.40 -6.99
CA GLU A 500 -70.43 17.36 -8.16
C GLU A 500 -71.28 16.12 -8.16
N LEU A 501 -72.57 16.28 -8.43
CA LEU A 501 -73.50 15.20 -8.69
C LEU A 501 -73.98 15.26 -10.12
N GLU A 502 -74.09 14.09 -10.75
CA GLU A 502 -74.57 13.96 -12.12
C GLU A 502 -75.91 13.27 -12.13
N ILE A 503 -76.88 13.84 -12.88
CA ILE A 503 -78.16 13.25 -13.13
C ILE A 503 -78.43 13.24 -14.63
N THR A 504 -78.73 12.08 -15.19
CA THR A 504 -79.02 11.97 -16.60
C THR A 504 -80.56 12.09 -16.77
N VAL A 505 -80.99 13.03 -17.58
CA VAL A 505 -82.38 13.22 -18.01
C VAL A 505 -82.50 12.64 -19.42
N PRO A 506 -83.45 11.66 -19.64
CA PRO A 506 -83.66 11.09 -20.97
C PRO A 506 -84.05 12.14 -22.01
N ALA A 507 -83.78 11.87 -23.28
CA ALA A 507 -83.96 12.82 -24.38
C ALA A 507 -85.43 13.14 -24.68
N ASP A 508 -86.39 12.35 -24.16
CA ASP A 508 -87.80 12.53 -24.30
C ASP A 508 -88.44 13.45 -23.26
N GLN A 509 -87.63 13.92 -22.28
CA GLN A 509 -88.12 14.82 -21.24
C GLN A 509 -87.49 16.25 -21.40
N ASP A 510 -88.35 17.31 -21.21
CA ASP A 510 -87.91 18.64 -21.19
C ASP A 510 -87.04 18.92 -19.91
N PRO A 511 -85.75 19.21 -20.03
CA PRO A 511 -84.89 19.39 -18.89
C PRO A 511 -85.13 20.75 -18.16
N TYR A 512 -85.65 21.79 -18.78
CA TYR A 512 -85.71 23.12 -18.24
C TYR A 512 -86.56 23.30 -16.96
N PRO A 513 -87.78 22.74 -16.88
CA PRO A 513 -88.58 22.81 -15.64
C PRO A 513 -87.92 22.03 -14.48
N LEU A 514 -87.14 21.03 -14.83
CA LEU A 514 -86.43 20.19 -13.85
C LEU A 514 -85.21 20.97 -13.28
N ILE A 515 -84.48 21.74 -14.11
CA ILE A 515 -83.32 22.52 -13.73
C ILE A 515 -83.72 23.51 -12.64
N ASP A 516 -84.74 24.30 -12.80
CA ASP A 516 -85.18 25.26 -11.80
C ASP A 516 -85.53 24.59 -10.46
N ALA A 517 -86.21 23.45 -10.52
CA ALA A 517 -86.57 22.69 -9.33
C ALA A 517 -85.37 22.09 -8.62
N ILE A 518 -84.40 21.55 -9.40
CA ILE A 518 -83.09 21.06 -8.89
C ILE A 518 -82.35 22.20 -8.25
N GLN A 519 -82.20 23.33 -8.94
CA GLN A 519 -81.47 24.51 -8.43
C GLN A 519 -82.05 24.97 -7.10
N LYS A 520 -83.33 25.09 -6.97
CA LYS A 520 -84.02 25.47 -5.72
C LYS A 520 -83.80 24.46 -4.60
N THR A 521 -83.94 23.17 -4.91
CA THR A 521 -83.74 22.10 -3.93
C THR A 521 -82.30 22.06 -3.44
N VAL A 522 -81.33 22.08 -4.34
CA VAL A 522 -79.88 22.07 -3.99
C VAL A 522 -79.51 23.32 -3.20
N THR A 523 -79.99 24.50 -3.63
CA THR A 523 -79.74 25.73 -2.90
C THR A 523 -80.28 25.64 -1.47
N LYS A 524 -81.46 25.11 -1.26
CA LYS A 524 -82.05 24.93 0.07
C LYS A 524 -81.24 23.97 0.95
N GLU A 525 -80.87 22.82 0.41
CA GLU A 525 -80.15 21.76 1.17
C GLU A 525 -78.70 22.15 1.47
N THR A 526 -78.06 23.01 0.64
CA THR A 526 -76.65 23.40 0.78
C THR A 526 -76.47 24.83 1.32
N GLU A 527 -77.53 25.53 1.64
CA GLU A 527 -77.49 26.97 2.06
C GLU A 527 -76.59 27.21 3.29
N ALA A 528 -76.66 26.30 4.28
CA ALA A 528 -75.85 26.42 5.50
C ALA A 528 -74.36 26.26 5.18
N ASN A 529 -74.02 25.29 4.37
CA ASN A 529 -72.65 25.03 3.96
C ASN A 529 -72.12 26.18 3.06
N ALA A 530 -72.92 26.64 2.11
CA ALA A 530 -72.52 27.78 1.25
C ALA A 530 -72.29 29.06 2.04
N LYS A 531 -73.10 29.39 3.05
CA LYS A 531 -72.91 30.54 3.92
C LYS A 531 -71.65 30.40 4.78
N ALA A 532 -71.42 29.24 5.39
CA ALA A 532 -70.25 29.00 6.21
C ALA A 532 -68.97 29.03 5.37
N ALA A 533 -68.99 28.40 4.17
CA ALA A 533 -67.89 28.47 3.24
C ALA A 533 -67.57 29.90 2.78
N ALA A 534 -68.58 30.71 2.48
CA ALA A 534 -68.40 32.10 2.11
C ALA A 534 -67.66 32.87 3.20
N GLN A 535 -68.06 32.73 4.46
CA GLN A 535 -67.46 33.42 5.59
C GLN A 535 -66.00 32.96 5.84
N GLU A 536 -65.75 31.68 5.71
CA GLU A 536 -64.39 31.14 5.90
C GLU A 536 -63.45 31.53 4.75
N TRP A 537 -63.92 31.49 3.51
CA TRP A 537 -63.14 31.91 2.34
C TRP A 537 -62.89 33.40 2.33
N GLU A 538 -63.82 34.24 2.76
CA GLU A 538 -63.60 35.69 2.91
C GLU A 538 -62.50 36.02 3.94
N ARG A 539 -62.46 35.27 5.06
CA ARG A 539 -61.38 35.35 6.03
C ARG A 539 -60.03 34.90 5.47
N ALA A 540 -60.01 33.81 4.67
CA ALA A 540 -58.82 33.28 4.02
C ALA A 540 -58.33 34.18 2.88
N ASP A 541 -59.22 34.83 2.11
CA ASP A 541 -58.88 35.71 0.99
C ASP A 541 -58.09 36.93 1.46
N SER A 542 -58.41 37.48 2.65
CA SER A 542 -57.61 38.55 3.28
C SER A 542 -56.14 38.14 3.52
N HIS A 543 -55.85 36.86 3.57
CA HIS A 543 -54.52 36.33 3.86
C HIS A 543 -53.76 35.85 2.61
N TYR A 544 -54.46 35.31 1.59
CA TYR A 544 -53.82 34.64 0.44
C TYR A 544 -54.04 35.31 -0.92
N LYS A 545 -54.84 36.40 -1.00
CA LYS A 545 -55.19 37.10 -2.26
C LYS A 545 -55.73 36.15 -3.35
N VAL A 546 -56.43 35.12 -2.95
CA VAL A 546 -57.08 34.17 -3.87
C VAL A 546 -58.43 34.77 -4.28
N ARG A 547 -58.76 34.75 -5.59
CA ARG A 547 -59.99 35.25 -6.14
C ARG A 547 -61.19 34.56 -5.46
N ALA A 548 -62.05 35.32 -4.80
CA ALA A 548 -63.20 34.76 -4.14
C ALA A 548 -64.11 34.04 -5.17
N VAL A 549 -64.23 32.74 -5.00
CA VAL A 549 -65.12 31.89 -5.81
C VAL A 549 -66.48 31.83 -5.08
N SER A 550 -67.56 32.18 -5.74
CA SER A 550 -68.89 32.10 -5.13
C SER A 550 -69.21 30.67 -4.68
N PRO A 551 -69.50 30.43 -3.39
CA PRO A 551 -69.84 29.09 -2.90
C PRO A 551 -71.26 28.64 -3.23
N SER A 552 -72.00 29.48 -4.00
CA SER A 552 -73.37 29.15 -4.41
C SER A 552 -73.41 27.92 -5.32
N PRO A 553 -74.34 27.00 -5.12
CA PRO A 553 -74.52 25.87 -6.00
C PRO A 553 -74.85 26.31 -7.42
N ALA A 554 -74.31 25.57 -8.41
CA ALA A 554 -74.55 25.83 -9.83
C ALA A 554 -75.02 24.55 -10.52
N VAL A 555 -75.92 24.71 -11.45
CA VAL A 555 -76.40 23.62 -12.28
C VAL A 555 -75.94 23.85 -13.72
N ASN A 556 -75.17 22.94 -14.28
CA ASN A 556 -74.66 22.98 -15.64
C ASN A 556 -75.30 21.84 -16.45
N LEU A 557 -75.43 22.06 -17.75
CA LEU A 557 -76.01 21.07 -18.68
C LEU A 557 -74.94 20.58 -19.65
N ARG A 558 -74.94 19.30 -19.88
CA ARG A 558 -74.11 18.68 -20.90
C ARG A 558 -74.97 17.79 -21.80
N PRO A 559 -75.13 18.13 -23.05
CA PRO A 559 -75.82 17.27 -24.01
C PRO A 559 -75.03 15.96 -24.23
N THR A 560 -75.73 14.84 -24.21
CA THR A 560 -75.14 13.52 -24.51
C THR A 560 -76.03 12.81 -25.59
N PRO A 561 -75.54 11.79 -26.25
CA PRO A 561 -76.34 11.04 -27.25
C PRO A 561 -77.60 10.41 -26.68
N THR A 562 -77.67 10.16 -25.38
CA THR A 562 -78.77 9.48 -24.69
C THR A 562 -79.73 10.41 -23.94
N GLY A 563 -79.41 11.72 -23.91
CA GLY A 563 -80.19 12.71 -23.19
C GLY A 563 -79.37 13.89 -22.76
N VAL A 564 -79.73 14.53 -21.66
CA VAL A 564 -78.99 15.68 -21.07
C VAL A 564 -78.50 15.28 -19.69
N GLU A 565 -77.16 15.37 -19.48
CA GLU A 565 -76.58 15.25 -18.17
C GLU A 565 -76.64 16.64 -17.45
N ILE A 566 -77.22 16.58 -16.25
CA ILE A 566 -77.27 17.72 -15.35
C ILE A 566 -76.18 17.58 -14.31
N HIS A 567 -75.18 18.46 -14.37
CA HIS A 567 -74.08 18.55 -13.44
C HIS A 567 -74.40 19.53 -12.35
N ILE A 568 -74.52 19.04 -11.12
CA ILE A 568 -74.90 19.84 -9.95
C ILE A 568 -73.68 20.04 -9.08
N ARG A 569 -73.12 21.24 -9.11
CA ARG A 569 -71.94 21.60 -8.33
C ARG A 569 -72.35 22.30 -7.05
N TYR A 570 -71.80 21.85 -5.90
CA TYR A 570 -72.09 22.45 -4.58
C TYR A 570 -70.84 22.36 -3.68
N VAL A 571 -70.87 23.11 -2.58
CA VAL A 571 -69.80 23.15 -1.60
C VAL A 571 -70.15 22.32 -0.38
N THR A 572 -69.23 21.45 0.04
CA THR A 572 -69.37 20.62 1.24
C THR A 572 -68.04 20.51 1.98
N ARG A 573 -68.05 20.10 3.25
CA ARG A 573 -66.85 19.71 3.95
C ARG A 573 -66.43 18.31 3.55
N ALA A 574 -65.09 18.05 3.59
CA ALA A 574 -64.54 16.76 3.22
C ALA A 574 -65.13 15.59 4.04
N GLU A 575 -65.26 15.75 5.36
CA GLU A 575 -65.85 14.81 6.29
C GLU A 575 -67.36 14.59 6.10
N GLU A 576 -68.09 15.63 5.67
CA GLU A 576 -69.55 15.61 5.48
C GLU A 576 -69.96 15.24 4.04
N ARG A 577 -69.00 15.11 3.13
CA ARG A 577 -69.27 14.96 1.70
C ARG A 577 -70.22 13.80 1.39
N GLU A 578 -70.04 12.65 1.99
CA GLU A 578 -70.86 11.49 1.79
C GLU A 578 -72.28 11.70 2.29
N ALA A 579 -72.43 12.23 3.52
CA ALA A 579 -73.73 12.49 4.10
C ALA A 579 -74.49 13.53 3.29
N MET A 580 -73.83 14.58 2.80
CA MET A 580 -74.42 15.62 1.95
C MET A 580 -74.84 15.05 0.60
N ARG A 581 -73.99 14.22 -0.02
CA ARG A 581 -74.29 13.53 -1.29
C ARG A 581 -75.51 12.61 -1.18
N ALA A 582 -75.57 11.82 -0.12
CA ALA A 582 -76.72 10.95 0.16
C ALA A 582 -78.02 11.76 0.34
N ARG A 583 -77.94 12.86 1.11
CA ARG A 583 -79.08 13.76 1.33
C ARG A 583 -79.56 14.39 0.03
N LEU A 584 -78.65 14.94 -0.77
CA LEU A 584 -78.97 15.52 -2.08
C LEU A 584 -79.55 14.47 -3.03
N ASN A 585 -78.94 13.31 -3.12
CA ASN A 585 -79.45 12.20 -3.94
C ASN A 585 -80.89 11.85 -3.53
N GLN A 586 -81.17 11.72 -2.23
CA GLN A 586 -82.52 11.44 -1.74
C GLN A 586 -83.54 12.55 -2.12
N ALA A 587 -83.16 13.82 -1.93
CA ALA A 587 -83.99 14.96 -2.28
C ALA A 587 -84.22 15.05 -3.79
N LEU A 588 -83.23 14.75 -4.60
CA LEU A 588 -83.36 14.73 -6.07
C LEU A 588 -84.18 13.61 -6.57
N VAL A 589 -84.07 12.38 -5.99
CA VAL A 589 -84.92 11.25 -6.32
C VAL A 589 -86.40 11.52 -5.95
N GLN A 590 -86.61 12.16 -4.80
CA GLN A 590 -88.01 12.55 -4.43
C GLN A 590 -88.60 13.55 -5.41
N LEU A 591 -87.78 14.55 -5.84
CA LEU A 591 -88.21 15.54 -6.82
C LEU A 591 -88.53 14.92 -8.19
N LEU A 592 -87.69 13.99 -8.65
CA LEU A 592 -87.91 13.27 -9.90
C LEU A 592 -89.17 12.40 -9.86
N ARG A 593 -89.42 11.75 -8.74
CA ARG A 593 -90.66 10.93 -8.57
C ARG A 593 -91.91 11.77 -8.41
N GLY A 594 -91.82 12.91 -7.71
CA GLY A 594 -92.96 13.81 -7.52
C GLY A 594 -93.44 14.45 -8.82
N LYS A 595 -92.58 14.70 -9.80
CA LYS A 595 -92.98 15.18 -11.13
C LYS A 595 -93.48 14.09 -12.06
N GLY A 596 -92.99 12.84 -11.95
CA GLY A 596 -93.49 11.71 -12.75
C GLY A 596 -94.85 11.21 -12.32
N ALA A 597 -95.29 11.54 -11.13
CA ALA A 597 -96.60 11.21 -10.64
C ALA A 597 -97.75 12.17 -11.07
N VAL A 598 -97.41 13.32 -11.64
CA VAL A 598 -98.38 14.35 -12.05
C VAL A 598 -98.82 14.14 -13.53
N GLU A 599 -98.08 13.34 -14.32
CA GLU A 599 -98.40 13.16 -15.75
C GLU A 599 -99.01 11.83 -16.10
N SER A 600 -99.38 11.03 -15.14
CA SER A 600 -100.13 9.80 -15.36
C SER A 600 -101.48 9.88 -14.68
N VAL A 601 -102.48 10.49 -15.30
CA VAL A 601 -103.89 10.10 -15.48
C VAL A 601 -104.59 11.25 -16.26
N PRO A 602 -105.10 10.96 -17.44
CA PRO A 602 -106.58 11.08 -17.56
C PRO A 602 -107.19 9.74 -17.75
N SER A 603 -107.97 9.31 -16.80
CA SER A 603 -109.01 8.35 -17.02
C SER A 603 -110.02 8.94 -17.94
N ALA A 604 -110.15 8.45 -19.16
CA ALA A 604 -111.28 8.68 -19.97
C ALA A 604 -112.31 7.56 -19.67
N SER A 605 -113.43 7.99 -19.31
CA SER A 605 -114.67 7.21 -19.30
C SER A 605 -114.98 6.56 -20.63
#